data_80308ba64648a1a69b9cf6e7adeb273e
#
_entry.id   80308ba64648a1a69b9cf6e7adeb273e
#
_cell.length_a   1.000
_cell.length_b   1.000
_cell.length_c   1.000
_cell.angle_alpha   90.00
_cell.angle_beta   90.00
_cell.angle_gamma   90.00
#
_symmetry.space_group_name_H-M   'P 1'
#
loop_
_entity.id
_entity.type
_entity.pdbx_description
1 polymer ?
#
loop_
_entity_poly.entity_id
_entity_poly.type
_entity_poly.pdbx_seq_one_letter_code
_entity_poly.pdbx_strand_id
1 'polypeptide(L)'
;MKSLLKTLGLFIFFAVPVCLKAQTMEESLSKTLMKMDSVQNLSEMMNVSAQFDMLAAKWENEWSTNYYAAYAKIIASFIVQDNKKKDLFLDEAEKYFGKVKTIDSQNDETWVLAALITNARISVDGQNRGAQYGGIFNQNLSKAEKINPDNPRIYYLKGTSLFYTPEMYGGGKALAKPLFEKAKELFTKEARTSVLKPNWGEKQNLDYLKQCDEK
;
A
#
# COMPACT_ATOMS: atom_id res chain seq x y z
N MET A 1 7.70 -73.31 42.63
CA MET A 1 6.74 -72.21 42.45
C MET A 1 7.52 -70.91 42.30
N LYS A 2 7.66 -70.42 41.09
CA LYS A 2 8.41 -69.18 40.80
C LYS A 2 7.38 -68.08 40.49
N SER A 3 7.31 -67.06 41.30
CA SER A 3 6.43 -65.89 41.12
C SER A 3 7.12 -64.91 40.16
N LEU A 4 6.46 -64.62 39.04
CA LEU A 4 6.85 -63.60 38.10
C LEU A 4 6.30 -62.24 38.61
N LEU A 5 7.19 -61.34 39.07
CA LEU A 5 6.86 -59.93 39.29
C LEU A 5 6.84 -59.22 37.93
N LYS A 6 5.68 -58.78 37.45
CA LYS A 6 5.53 -57.88 36.32
C LYS A 6 5.69 -56.47 36.79
N THR A 7 6.82 -55.83 36.52
CA THR A 7 7.05 -54.39 36.69
C THR A 7 6.35 -53.61 35.55
N LEU A 8 5.24 -52.93 35.86
CA LEU A 8 4.55 -52.03 34.97
C LEU A 8 5.25 -50.65 35.01
N GLY A 9 6.02 -50.37 33.95
CA GLY A 9 6.67 -49.08 33.84
C GLY A 9 5.63 -48.00 33.42
N LEU A 10 5.38 -47.07 34.33
CA LEU A 10 4.51 -45.89 34.07
C LEU A 10 5.33 -44.85 33.27
N PHE A 11 5.08 -44.77 31.96
CA PHE A 11 5.63 -43.69 31.12
C PHE A 11 4.81 -42.40 31.38
N ILE A 12 5.35 -41.51 32.24
CA ILE A 12 4.79 -40.17 32.39
C ILE A 12 5.21 -39.32 31.19
N PHE A 13 4.27 -39.11 30.26
CA PHE A 13 4.46 -38.20 29.12
C PHE A 13 4.37 -36.75 29.64
N PHE A 14 5.52 -36.10 29.86
CA PHE A 14 5.57 -34.68 30.13
C PHE A 14 5.17 -33.91 28.82
N ALA A 15 3.91 -33.56 28.72
CA ALA A 15 3.46 -32.61 27.71
C ALA A 15 4.02 -31.22 28.06
N VAL A 16 5.15 -30.84 27.45
CA VAL A 16 5.63 -29.47 27.52
C VAL A 16 4.63 -28.60 26.76
N PRO A 17 3.94 -27.64 27.40
CA PRO A 17 3.06 -26.74 26.68
C PRO A 17 3.93 -25.88 25.73
N VAL A 18 3.86 -26.18 24.44
CA VAL A 18 4.41 -25.31 23.39
C VAL A 18 3.50 -24.09 23.39
N CYS A 19 3.93 -23.03 24.09
CA CYS A 19 3.28 -21.73 24.06
C CYS A 19 3.55 -21.13 22.67
N LEU A 20 2.69 -21.45 21.69
CA LEU A 20 2.66 -20.77 20.40
C LEU A 20 2.25 -19.31 20.68
N LYS A 21 3.23 -18.41 20.76
CA LYS A 21 2.94 -16.98 20.75
C LYS A 21 2.16 -16.66 19.47
N ALA A 22 0.90 -16.26 19.63
CA ALA A 22 0.14 -15.74 18.51
C ALA A 22 0.88 -14.53 17.92
N GLN A 23 1.14 -14.56 16.63
CA GLN A 23 1.81 -13.45 15.93
C GLN A 23 0.94 -12.20 16.03
N THR A 24 1.53 -11.07 16.41
CA THR A 24 0.83 -9.79 16.49
C THR A 24 0.46 -9.28 15.10
N MET A 25 -0.46 -8.33 15.05
CA MET A 25 -0.84 -7.66 13.82
C MET A 25 0.37 -6.94 13.18
N GLU A 26 1.12 -6.19 13.98
CA GLU A 26 2.29 -5.44 13.52
C GLU A 26 3.39 -6.36 12.96
N GLU A 27 3.69 -7.47 13.64
CA GLU A 27 4.65 -8.46 13.13
C GLU A 27 4.19 -9.08 11.81
N SER A 28 2.89 -9.36 11.68
CA SER A 28 2.29 -9.93 10.47
C SER A 28 2.34 -8.94 9.30
N LEU A 29 1.99 -7.67 9.56
CA LEU A 29 2.08 -6.58 8.59
C LEU A 29 3.53 -6.36 8.16
N SER A 30 4.47 -6.24 9.09
CA SER A 30 5.89 -6.04 8.82
C SER A 30 6.45 -7.13 7.91
N LYS A 31 6.16 -8.40 8.23
CA LYS A 31 6.59 -9.55 7.42
C LYS A 31 6.01 -9.52 5.99
N THR A 32 4.76 -9.12 5.85
CA THR A 32 4.10 -9.06 4.53
C THR A 32 4.60 -7.87 3.71
N LEU A 33 4.87 -6.72 4.35
CA LEU A 33 5.48 -5.55 3.71
C LEU A 33 6.89 -5.86 3.19
N MET A 34 7.74 -6.53 3.99
CA MET A 34 9.07 -6.95 3.52
C MET A 34 9.00 -7.85 2.28
N LYS A 35 7.99 -8.74 2.19
CA LYS A 35 7.79 -9.54 0.98
C LYS A 35 7.35 -8.67 -0.20
N MET A 36 6.50 -7.67 0.04
CA MET A 36 6.05 -6.75 -0.99
C MET A 36 7.20 -5.95 -1.61
N ASP A 37 8.17 -5.53 -0.80
CA ASP A 37 9.37 -4.81 -1.26
C ASP A 37 10.27 -5.65 -2.17
N SER A 38 10.17 -6.98 -2.12
CA SER A 38 10.96 -7.93 -2.92
C SER A 38 10.24 -8.48 -4.16
N VAL A 39 8.99 -8.08 -4.40
CA VAL A 39 8.18 -8.55 -5.54
C VAL A 39 8.82 -8.18 -6.87
N GLN A 40 8.95 -9.18 -7.77
CA GLN A 40 9.53 -9.01 -9.09
C GLN A 40 8.50 -9.15 -10.24
N ASN A 41 7.35 -9.76 -9.97
CA ASN A 41 6.36 -10.06 -11.00
C ASN A 41 4.92 -10.10 -10.45
N LEU A 42 3.94 -10.17 -11.36
CA LEU A 42 2.52 -10.19 -11.02
C LEU A 42 2.14 -11.39 -10.14
N SER A 43 2.70 -12.58 -10.38
CA SER A 43 2.36 -13.78 -9.59
C SER A 43 2.77 -13.63 -8.14
N GLU A 44 3.96 -13.09 -7.88
CA GLU A 44 4.44 -12.78 -6.54
C GLU A 44 3.59 -11.68 -5.90
N MET A 45 3.23 -10.64 -6.66
CA MET A 45 2.35 -9.56 -6.17
C MET A 45 0.96 -10.09 -5.76
N MET A 46 0.38 -11.00 -6.55
CA MET A 46 -0.89 -11.64 -6.21
C MET A 46 -0.80 -12.46 -4.92
N ASN A 47 0.31 -13.21 -4.71
CA ASN A 47 0.54 -13.97 -3.49
C ASN A 47 0.67 -13.05 -2.25
N VAL A 48 1.37 -11.93 -2.39
CA VAL A 48 1.49 -10.93 -1.32
C VAL A 48 0.15 -10.24 -1.08
N SER A 49 -0.57 -9.87 -2.13
CA SER A 49 -1.91 -9.29 -2.03
C SER A 49 -2.89 -10.21 -1.29
N ALA A 50 -2.88 -11.52 -1.57
CA ALA A 50 -3.69 -12.50 -0.85
C ALA A 50 -3.32 -12.58 0.65
N GLN A 51 -2.04 -12.37 1.02
CA GLN A 51 -1.64 -12.28 2.42
C GLN A 51 -2.22 -11.03 3.09
N PHE A 52 -2.22 -9.86 2.43
CA PHE A 52 -2.89 -8.68 2.95
C PHE A 52 -4.41 -8.86 3.07
N ASP A 53 -5.05 -9.57 2.13
CA ASP A 53 -6.47 -9.92 2.22
C ASP A 53 -6.76 -10.74 3.49
N MET A 54 -5.90 -11.73 3.82
CA MET A 54 -6.01 -12.51 5.05
C MET A 54 -5.79 -11.65 6.30
N LEU A 55 -4.86 -10.69 6.27
CA LEU A 55 -4.65 -9.77 7.39
C LEU A 55 -5.86 -8.86 7.59
N ALA A 56 -6.41 -8.30 6.52
CA ALA A 56 -7.61 -7.46 6.56
C ALA A 56 -8.87 -8.24 6.99
N ALA A 57 -8.96 -9.53 6.70
CA ALA A 57 -10.04 -10.39 7.18
C ALA A 57 -9.88 -10.73 8.68
N LYS A 58 -8.65 -10.95 9.14
CA LYS A 58 -8.36 -11.27 10.56
C LYS A 58 -8.52 -10.06 11.47
N TRP A 59 -8.15 -8.88 11.00
CA TRP A 59 -8.21 -7.60 11.73
C TRP A 59 -9.04 -6.60 10.93
N GLU A 60 -10.32 -6.93 10.73
CA GLU A 60 -11.23 -6.23 9.81
C GLU A 60 -11.51 -4.77 10.17
N ASN A 61 -11.41 -4.43 11.46
CA ASN A 61 -11.66 -3.08 11.98
C ASN A 61 -10.39 -2.24 12.14
N GLU A 62 -9.25 -2.76 11.68
CA GLU A 62 -7.99 -2.04 11.74
C GLU A 62 -7.73 -1.27 10.44
N TRP A 63 -7.45 0.01 10.58
CA TRP A 63 -7.20 0.90 9.44
C TRP A 63 -6.03 0.41 8.57
N SER A 64 -4.90 0.07 9.20
CA SER A 64 -3.66 -0.29 8.52
C SER A 64 -3.79 -1.58 7.68
N THR A 65 -4.48 -2.61 8.17
CA THR A 65 -4.66 -3.86 7.43
C THR A 65 -5.50 -3.67 6.18
N ASN A 66 -6.59 -2.89 6.28
CA ASN A 66 -7.43 -2.54 5.14
C ASN A 66 -6.71 -1.59 4.17
N TYR A 67 -5.91 -0.64 4.68
CA TYR A 67 -5.09 0.25 3.87
C TYR A 67 -4.11 -0.54 2.98
N TYR A 68 -3.34 -1.44 3.58
CA TYR A 68 -2.36 -2.22 2.82
C TYR A 68 -3.00 -3.27 1.90
N ALA A 69 -4.18 -3.80 2.22
CA ALA A 69 -4.94 -4.63 1.29
C ALA A 69 -5.35 -3.83 0.04
N ALA A 70 -5.87 -2.61 0.21
CA ALA A 70 -6.16 -1.71 -0.91
C ALA A 70 -4.89 -1.36 -1.69
N TYR A 71 -3.82 -0.96 -0.99
CA TYR A 71 -2.55 -0.58 -1.59
C TYR A 71 -1.96 -1.72 -2.45
N ALA A 72 -1.97 -2.96 -1.96
CA ALA A 72 -1.49 -4.12 -2.69
C ALA A 72 -2.27 -4.35 -4.00
N LYS A 73 -3.60 -4.16 -4.01
CA LYS A 73 -4.43 -4.23 -5.23
C LYS A 73 -4.07 -3.12 -6.21
N ILE A 74 -3.82 -1.90 -5.73
CA ILE A 74 -3.39 -0.79 -6.58
C ILE A 74 -2.04 -1.11 -7.24
N ILE A 75 -1.07 -1.62 -6.47
CA ILE A 75 0.23 -2.01 -7.04
C ILE A 75 0.08 -3.14 -8.07
N ALA A 76 -0.76 -4.15 -7.80
CA ALA A 76 -1.05 -5.20 -8.78
C ALA A 76 -1.63 -4.63 -10.09
N SER A 77 -2.47 -3.58 -10.00
CA SER A 77 -3.03 -2.91 -11.18
C SER A 77 -1.98 -2.21 -12.04
N PHE A 78 -0.88 -1.73 -11.46
CA PHE A 78 0.23 -1.14 -12.23
C PHE A 78 1.13 -2.18 -12.91
N ILE A 79 1.18 -3.41 -12.37
CA ILE A 79 2.02 -4.49 -12.90
C ILE A 79 1.32 -5.21 -14.06
N VAL A 80 -0.01 -5.43 -13.96
CA VAL A 80 -0.78 -6.14 -14.99
C VAL A 80 -0.91 -5.28 -16.25
N GLN A 81 -0.84 -5.93 -17.44
CA GLN A 81 -0.94 -5.19 -18.72
C GLN A 81 -2.39 -5.07 -19.24
N ASP A 82 -3.23 -6.02 -18.91
CA ASP A 82 -4.62 -6.07 -19.36
C ASP A 82 -5.50 -5.05 -18.64
N ASN A 83 -6.10 -4.10 -19.39
CA ASN A 83 -6.88 -3.01 -18.81
C ASN A 83 -8.13 -3.48 -18.04
N LYS A 84 -8.76 -4.58 -18.46
CA LYS A 84 -9.89 -5.14 -17.71
C LYS A 84 -9.45 -5.70 -16.38
N LYS A 85 -8.30 -6.37 -16.34
CA LYS A 85 -7.72 -6.87 -15.08
C LYS A 85 -7.28 -5.72 -14.18
N LYS A 86 -6.73 -4.61 -14.74
CA LYS A 86 -6.43 -3.41 -13.95
C LYS A 86 -7.68 -2.93 -13.23
N ASP A 87 -8.79 -2.78 -13.94
CA ASP A 87 -10.05 -2.33 -13.36
C ASP A 87 -10.56 -3.30 -12.28
N LEU A 88 -10.47 -4.61 -12.47
CA LEU A 88 -10.85 -5.58 -11.44
C LEU A 88 -10.04 -5.43 -10.15
N PHE A 89 -8.71 -5.22 -10.24
CA PHE A 89 -7.89 -4.94 -9.07
C PHE A 89 -8.30 -3.62 -8.39
N LEU A 90 -8.62 -2.61 -9.17
CA LEU A 90 -9.05 -1.31 -8.63
C LEU A 90 -10.44 -1.37 -7.99
N ASP A 91 -11.36 -2.19 -8.53
CA ASP A 91 -12.66 -2.46 -7.89
C ASP A 91 -12.49 -3.13 -6.51
N GLU A 92 -11.53 -4.06 -6.38
CA GLU A 92 -11.18 -4.66 -5.10
C GLU A 92 -10.52 -3.66 -4.15
N ALA A 93 -9.61 -2.80 -4.65
CA ALA A 93 -9.01 -1.74 -3.86
C ALA A 93 -10.05 -0.77 -3.30
N GLU A 94 -11.05 -0.39 -4.08
CA GLU A 94 -12.14 0.49 -3.67
C GLU A 94 -13.01 -0.11 -2.55
N LYS A 95 -13.21 -1.43 -2.52
CA LYS A 95 -13.91 -2.11 -1.43
C LYS A 95 -13.16 -1.96 -0.10
N TYR A 96 -11.84 -2.19 -0.11
CA TYR A 96 -11.00 -1.97 1.08
C TYR A 96 -10.92 -0.49 1.46
N PHE A 97 -10.80 0.41 0.48
CA PHE A 97 -10.84 1.84 0.73
C PHE A 97 -12.15 2.30 1.41
N GLY A 98 -13.29 1.71 1.05
CA GLY A 98 -14.55 1.95 1.73
C GLY A 98 -14.46 1.69 3.24
N LYS A 99 -13.81 0.60 3.66
CA LYS A 99 -13.54 0.29 5.08
C LYS A 99 -12.56 1.29 5.70
N VAL A 100 -11.42 1.54 5.03
CA VAL A 100 -10.41 2.54 5.47
C VAL A 100 -11.07 3.88 5.78
N LYS A 101 -11.90 4.39 4.87
CA LYS A 101 -12.63 5.65 5.02
C LYS A 101 -13.64 5.62 6.17
N THR A 102 -14.31 4.49 6.39
CA THR A 102 -15.27 4.33 7.49
C THR A 102 -14.56 4.31 8.85
N ILE A 103 -13.39 3.68 8.93
CA ILE A 103 -12.61 3.56 10.16
C ILE A 103 -12.01 4.92 10.55
N ASP A 104 -11.34 5.60 9.62
CA ASP A 104 -10.71 6.90 9.91
C ASP A 104 -10.68 7.83 8.68
N SER A 105 -11.71 8.64 8.54
CA SER A 105 -11.79 9.68 7.50
C SER A 105 -11.04 10.98 7.83
N GLN A 106 -10.51 11.10 9.06
CA GLN A 106 -9.71 12.25 9.49
C GLN A 106 -8.21 12.02 9.31
N ASN A 107 -7.82 10.84 8.87
CA ASN A 107 -6.45 10.51 8.54
C ASN A 107 -6.12 10.98 7.11
N ASP A 108 -5.05 11.75 6.94
CA ASP A 108 -4.59 12.27 5.65
C ASP A 108 -4.24 11.14 4.67
N GLU A 109 -3.65 10.04 5.16
CA GLU A 109 -3.32 8.87 4.34
C GLU A 109 -4.56 8.17 3.76
N THR A 110 -5.71 8.30 4.39
CA THR A 110 -6.98 7.82 3.81
C THR A 110 -7.27 8.53 2.48
N TRP A 111 -7.03 9.83 2.41
CA TRP A 111 -7.27 10.61 1.19
C TRP A 111 -6.14 10.52 0.19
N VAL A 112 -4.90 10.27 0.64
CA VAL A 112 -3.78 9.91 -0.23
C VAL A 112 -4.06 8.58 -0.94
N LEU A 113 -4.57 7.57 -0.22
CA LEU A 113 -4.97 6.29 -0.81
C LEU A 113 -6.07 6.48 -1.87
N ALA A 114 -7.09 7.31 -1.56
CA ALA A 114 -8.15 7.64 -2.52
C ALA A 114 -7.60 8.31 -3.79
N ALA A 115 -6.63 9.22 -3.64
CA ALA A 115 -5.96 9.84 -4.76
C ALA A 115 -5.15 8.83 -5.57
N LEU A 116 -4.44 7.90 -4.90
CA LEU A 116 -3.66 6.85 -5.58
C LEU A 116 -4.57 5.92 -6.39
N ILE A 117 -5.74 5.51 -5.85
CA ILE A 117 -6.75 4.73 -6.58
C ILE A 117 -7.20 5.51 -7.82
N THR A 118 -7.53 6.79 -7.64
CA THR A 118 -8.01 7.64 -8.74
C THR A 118 -6.93 7.81 -9.82
N ASN A 119 -5.66 7.98 -9.43
CA ASN A 119 -4.52 8.04 -10.35
C ASN A 119 -4.36 6.71 -11.12
N ALA A 120 -4.52 5.59 -10.43
CA ALA A 120 -4.47 4.27 -11.07
C ALA A 120 -5.64 4.07 -12.06
N ARG A 121 -6.86 4.56 -11.77
CA ARG A 121 -7.98 4.58 -12.74
C ARG A 121 -7.65 5.41 -13.98
N ILE A 122 -7.01 6.57 -13.81
CA ILE A 122 -6.55 7.38 -14.96
C ILE A 122 -5.55 6.58 -15.79
N SER A 123 -4.59 5.89 -15.16
CA SER A 123 -3.54 5.15 -15.86
C SER A 123 -4.03 3.97 -16.72
N VAL A 124 -5.25 3.49 -16.51
CA VAL A 124 -5.86 2.44 -17.35
C VAL A 124 -6.11 2.94 -18.76
N ASP A 125 -6.59 4.20 -18.90
CA ASP A 125 -6.86 4.87 -20.18
C ASP A 125 -6.81 6.39 -19.94
N GLY A 126 -5.60 6.95 -19.93
CA GLY A 126 -5.37 8.35 -19.60
C GLY A 126 -6.12 9.33 -20.49
N GLN A 127 -6.25 9.02 -21.78
CA GLN A 127 -6.90 9.88 -22.76
C GLN A 127 -8.41 10.03 -22.48
N ASN A 128 -9.10 8.94 -22.18
CA ASN A 128 -10.54 8.95 -21.98
C ASN A 128 -10.92 9.22 -20.50
N ARG A 129 -10.07 8.81 -19.56
CA ARG A 129 -10.36 8.88 -18.12
C ARG A 129 -9.81 10.13 -17.43
N GLY A 130 -8.84 10.81 -18.03
CA GLY A 130 -8.21 11.99 -17.44
C GLY A 130 -9.22 13.08 -17.08
N ALA A 131 -10.15 13.41 -17.97
CA ALA A 131 -11.20 14.40 -17.71
C ALA A 131 -12.18 13.96 -16.60
N GLN A 132 -12.52 12.67 -16.56
CA GLN A 132 -13.46 12.11 -15.58
C GLN A 132 -12.87 12.06 -14.18
N TYR A 133 -11.64 11.58 -14.04
CA TYR A 133 -11.03 11.29 -12.74
C TYR A 133 -10.09 12.40 -12.23
N GLY A 134 -9.59 13.29 -13.10
CA GLY A 134 -8.65 14.34 -12.71
C GLY A 134 -9.18 15.29 -11.62
N GLY A 135 -10.46 15.67 -11.73
CA GLY A 135 -11.12 16.47 -10.70
C GLY A 135 -11.21 15.74 -9.35
N ILE A 136 -11.54 14.44 -9.36
CA ILE A 136 -11.65 13.60 -8.16
C ILE A 136 -10.26 13.41 -7.51
N PHE A 137 -9.23 13.19 -8.32
CA PHE A 137 -7.84 13.09 -7.86
C PHE A 137 -7.42 14.34 -7.08
N ASN A 138 -7.62 15.53 -7.69
CA ASN A 138 -7.28 16.80 -7.06
C ASN A 138 -8.09 17.06 -5.78
N GLN A 139 -9.38 16.71 -5.75
CA GLN A 139 -10.20 16.83 -4.54
C GLN A 139 -9.69 15.95 -3.40
N ASN A 140 -9.29 14.72 -3.69
CA ASN A 140 -8.74 13.80 -2.69
C ASN A 140 -7.42 14.32 -2.13
N LEU A 141 -6.48 14.80 -2.99
CA LEU A 141 -5.23 15.40 -2.51
C LEU A 141 -5.48 16.69 -1.72
N SER A 142 -6.45 17.52 -2.10
CA SER A 142 -6.82 18.71 -1.33
C SER A 142 -7.38 18.38 0.05
N LYS A 143 -8.10 17.27 0.21
CA LYS A 143 -8.54 16.80 1.52
C LYS A 143 -7.37 16.33 2.37
N ALA A 144 -6.45 15.53 1.81
CA ALA A 144 -5.24 15.10 2.48
C ALA A 144 -4.40 16.31 2.94
N GLU A 145 -4.18 17.29 2.05
CA GLU A 145 -3.37 18.48 2.31
C GLU A 145 -3.97 19.39 3.39
N LYS A 146 -5.31 19.46 3.50
CA LYS A 146 -5.98 20.20 4.57
C LYS A 146 -5.77 19.55 5.95
N ILE A 147 -5.65 18.23 6.00
CA ILE A 147 -5.42 17.49 7.24
C ILE A 147 -3.93 17.56 7.62
N ASN A 148 -3.04 17.29 6.65
CA ASN A 148 -1.60 17.28 6.85
C ASN A 148 -0.88 17.81 5.61
N PRO A 149 -0.53 19.11 5.55
CA PRO A 149 0.18 19.69 4.41
C PRO A 149 1.62 19.18 4.24
N ASP A 150 2.19 18.53 5.28
CA ASP A 150 3.54 18.00 5.25
C ASP A 150 3.61 16.52 4.86
N ASN A 151 2.50 15.91 4.43
CA ASN A 151 2.54 14.55 3.90
C ASN A 151 3.26 14.50 2.54
N PRO A 152 4.41 13.81 2.45
CA PRO A 152 5.23 13.78 1.24
C PRO A 152 4.51 13.15 0.04
N ARG A 153 3.59 12.20 0.28
CA ARG A 153 2.87 11.45 -0.76
C ARG A 153 1.93 12.35 -1.55
N ILE A 154 1.45 13.44 -0.96
CA ILE A 154 0.65 14.45 -1.67
C ILE A 154 1.45 15.05 -2.82
N TYR A 155 2.66 15.51 -2.54
CA TYR A 155 3.53 16.14 -3.54
C TYR A 155 4.08 15.12 -4.54
N TYR A 156 4.40 13.92 -4.08
CA TYR A 156 4.77 12.81 -4.95
C TYR A 156 3.66 12.49 -5.97
N LEU A 157 2.40 12.38 -5.53
CA LEU A 157 1.28 12.09 -6.43
C LEU A 157 0.94 13.27 -7.35
N LYS A 158 1.02 14.52 -6.88
CA LYS A 158 0.91 15.71 -7.74
C LYS A 158 2.01 15.71 -8.79
N GLY A 159 3.24 15.38 -8.40
CA GLY A 159 4.39 15.27 -9.30
C GLY A 159 4.19 14.21 -10.37
N THR A 160 3.76 12.99 -10.00
CA THR A 160 3.50 11.91 -10.96
C THR A 160 2.40 12.27 -11.94
N SER A 161 1.34 12.93 -11.49
CA SER A 161 0.27 13.39 -12.37
C SER A 161 0.78 14.37 -13.43
N LEU A 162 1.57 15.38 -13.03
CA LEU A 162 2.16 16.34 -13.98
C LEU A 162 3.19 15.68 -14.90
N PHE A 163 4.00 14.75 -14.37
CA PHE A 163 5.03 14.06 -15.14
C PHE A 163 4.46 13.32 -16.36
N TYR A 164 3.30 12.67 -16.21
CA TYR A 164 2.63 11.94 -17.28
C TYR A 164 1.63 12.79 -18.09
N THR A 165 1.33 13.99 -17.64
CA THR A 165 0.51 14.92 -18.42
C THR A 165 1.37 15.55 -19.53
N PRO A 166 0.98 15.51 -20.80
CA PRO A 166 1.72 16.18 -21.88
C PRO A 166 1.87 17.68 -21.64
N GLU A 167 2.99 18.26 -22.07
CA GLU A 167 3.29 19.71 -21.91
C GLU A 167 2.19 20.60 -22.50
N MET A 168 1.64 20.21 -23.65
CA MET A 168 0.53 20.93 -24.29
C MET A 168 -0.76 21.00 -23.44
N TYR A 169 -0.87 20.15 -22.42
CA TYR A 169 -1.96 20.15 -21.45
C TYR A 169 -1.52 20.64 -20.05
N GLY A 170 -0.38 21.31 -19.97
CA GLY A 170 0.11 21.92 -18.74
C GLY A 170 0.81 20.92 -17.80
N GLY A 171 1.43 19.88 -18.34
CA GLY A 171 2.25 18.92 -17.62
C GLY A 171 3.74 18.97 -18.01
N GLY A 172 4.41 17.83 -17.85
CA GLY A 172 5.80 17.63 -18.24
C GLY A 172 6.79 17.62 -17.07
N LYS A 173 8.01 17.14 -17.37
CA LYS A 173 9.10 16.97 -16.37
C LYS A 173 9.44 18.27 -15.63
N ALA A 174 9.46 19.41 -16.34
CA ALA A 174 9.82 20.71 -15.77
C ALA A 174 8.87 21.17 -14.66
N LEU A 175 7.55 20.90 -14.82
CA LEU A 175 6.53 21.25 -13.82
C LEU A 175 6.44 20.19 -12.71
N ALA A 176 6.76 18.94 -12.98
CA ALA A 176 6.75 17.86 -12.01
C ALA A 176 7.94 17.93 -11.03
N LYS A 177 9.13 18.33 -11.51
CA LYS A 177 10.37 18.31 -10.73
C LYS A 177 10.29 19.05 -9.38
N PRO A 178 9.78 20.30 -9.29
CA PRO A 178 9.67 21.00 -8.00
C PRO A 178 8.79 20.26 -6.98
N LEU A 179 7.77 19.52 -7.43
CA LEU A 179 6.91 18.72 -6.56
C LEU A 179 7.64 17.49 -6.03
N PHE A 180 8.43 16.82 -6.85
CA PHE A 180 9.27 15.71 -6.40
C PHE A 180 10.38 16.18 -5.45
N GLU A 181 10.96 17.36 -5.64
CA GLU A 181 11.92 17.98 -4.72
C GLU A 181 11.26 18.25 -3.37
N LYS A 182 10.05 18.83 -3.36
CA LYS A 182 9.28 19.04 -2.13
C LYS A 182 8.94 17.73 -1.43
N ALA A 183 8.50 16.70 -2.18
CA ALA A 183 8.24 15.38 -1.63
C ALA A 183 9.51 14.78 -1.00
N LYS A 184 10.67 14.88 -1.66
CA LYS A 184 11.97 14.42 -1.13
C LYS A 184 12.30 15.08 0.20
N GLU A 185 12.17 16.43 0.30
CA GLU A 185 12.40 17.16 1.54
C GLU A 185 11.51 16.63 2.68
N LEU A 186 10.22 16.39 2.40
CA LEU A 186 9.26 15.92 3.39
C LEU A 186 9.49 14.45 3.78
N PHE A 187 9.85 13.58 2.83
CA PHE A 187 10.22 12.20 3.13
C PHE A 187 11.42 12.09 4.07
N THR A 188 12.40 13.00 3.98
CA THR A 188 13.55 13.02 4.92
C THR A 188 13.17 13.43 6.33
N LYS A 189 12.05 14.12 6.52
CA LYS A 189 11.51 14.55 7.81
C LYS A 189 10.50 13.56 8.39
N GLU A 190 10.02 12.63 7.58
CA GLU A 190 8.99 11.67 7.99
C GLU A 190 9.54 10.68 9.01
N ALA A 191 8.95 10.64 10.21
CA ALA A 191 9.30 9.67 11.24
C ALA A 191 8.70 8.28 10.90
N ARG A 192 9.55 7.32 10.60
CA ARG A 192 9.17 5.92 10.30
C ARG A 192 9.21 5.08 11.56
N THR A 193 8.30 5.34 12.47
CA THR A 193 8.30 4.72 13.81
C THR A 193 7.42 3.47 13.92
N SER A 194 6.55 3.23 12.94
CA SER A 194 5.59 2.11 12.99
C SER A 194 5.20 1.66 11.59
N VAL A 195 5.05 0.35 11.41
CA VAL A 195 4.50 -0.29 10.19
C VAL A 195 2.99 -0.03 10.01
N LEU A 196 2.34 0.52 11.04
CA LEU A 196 0.92 0.89 10.97
C LEU A 196 0.69 2.14 10.12
N LYS A 197 1.74 2.92 9.88
CA LYS A 197 1.71 4.08 8.98
C LYS A 197 2.34 3.72 7.63
N PRO A 198 1.81 4.25 6.53
CA PRO A 198 2.40 4.08 5.22
C PRO A 198 3.84 4.63 5.15
N ASN A 199 4.72 3.89 4.50
CA ASN A 199 6.13 4.25 4.32
C ASN A 199 6.61 4.14 2.86
N TRP A 200 5.67 4.09 1.92
CA TRP A 200 5.96 4.00 0.48
C TRP A 200 6.16 5.38 -0.18
N GLY A 201 6.72 5.37 -1.36
CA GLY A 201 6.80 6.52 -2.25
C GLY A 201 8.17 7.18 -2.33
N GLU A 202 9.02 7.10 -1.30
CA GLU A 202 10.33 7.79 -1.31
C GLU A 202 11.25 7.29 -2.43
N LYS A 203 11.43 5.98 -2.56
CA LYS A 203 12.28 5.40 -3.60
C LYS A 203 11.79 5.79 -4.99
N GLN A 204 10.50 5.65 -5.25
CA GLN A 204 9.88 6.03 -6.51
C GLN A 204 10.03 7.54 -6.79
N ASN A 205 9.89 8.38 -5.76
CA ASN A 205 10.10 9.83 -5.89
C ASN A 205 11.53 10.16 -6.32
N LEU A 206 12.53 9.48 -5.77
CA LEU A 206 13.93 9.66 -6.16
C LEU A 206 14.18 9.20 -7.60
N ASP A 207 13.50 8.13 -8.05
CA ASP A 207 13.60 7.64 -9.42
C ASP A 207 12.97 8.62 -10.42
N TYR A 208 11.84 9.26 -10.07
CA TYR A 208 11.26 10.33 -10.91
C TYR A 208 12.13 11.58 -10.96
N LEU A 209 12.78 11.98 -9.86
CA LEU A 209 13.73 13.09 -9.85
C LEU A 209 14.88 12.85 -10.84
N LYS A 210 15.45 11.64 -10.85
CA LYS A 210 16.49 11.28 -11.83
C LYS A 210 15.97 11.41 -13.26
N GLN A 211 14.77 10.90 -13.53
CA GLN A 211 14.15 11.00 -14.86
C GLN A 211 13.84 12.45 -15.28
N CYS A 212 13.60 13.35 -14.33
CA CYS A 212 13.44 14.77 -14.62
C CYS A 212 14.77 15.43 -15.02
N ASP A 213 15.92 14.92 -14.54
CA ASP A 213 17.26 15.43 -14.86
C ASP A 213 17.83 14.85 -16.16
N GLU A 214 17.28 13.73 -16.64
CA GLU A 214 17.63 13.13 -17.93
C GLU A 214 17.01 13.92 -19.08
N LYS A 215 17.86 14.30 -20.07
CA LYS A 215 17.49 15.05 -21.28
C LYS A 215 16.65 14.21 -22.23
#